data_cf9482cd89d0cab08ba49fde3b67b239
#
_entry.id   cf9482cd89d0cab08ba49fde3b67b239
#
_cell.length_a   1.000
_cell.length_b   1.000
_cell.length_c   1.000
_cell.angle_alpha   90.00
_cell.angle_beta   90.00
_cell.angle_gamma   90.00
#
_symmetry.space_group_name_H-M   'P 1'
#
loop_
_entity.id
_entity.type
_entity.pdbx_description
1 polymer ?
#
loop_
_entity_poly.entity_id
_entity_poly.type
_entity_poly.pdbx_seq_one_letter_code
_entity_poly.pdbx_strand_id
1 'polypeptide(L)'
;MPSITGLTAAEVEARRAAGQTNQPPKSQTKTTGEIVRDNVCTYFNLVFLVLAVMLALVHSWLNMGFLGIVFWNTLIGIVQQLRAKRTIDKLTLVSAQKLRCLRDGRWCEVLSDDLVQDDVVEFGAGDQIAADAVVLDGSAQANESLITGEARAVPKECGAELKSGSFLMAGRCVARLTRVGAESYASRLTA
;
A
#
# COMPACT_ATOMS: atom_id res chain seq x y z
N MET A 1 -2.06 13.11 -35.09
CA MET A 1 -2.06 12.45 -33.77
C MET A 1 -2.50 13.50 -32.77
N PRO A 2 -3.47 13.25 -31.89
CA PRO A 2 -3.78 14.19 -30.84
C PRO A 2 -2.53 14.42 -29.99
N SER A 3 -2.20 15.67 -29.71
CA SER A 3 -1.07 16.01 -28.84
C SER A 3 -1.36 15.44 -27.45
N ILE A 4 -0.55 14.47 -27.00
CA ILE A 4 -0.65 13.93 -25.65
C ILE A 4 -0.17 15.03 -24.70
N THR A 5 -1.10 15.60 -23.96
CA THR A 5 -0.81 16.63 -22.95
C THR A 5 -0.94 16.01 -21.55
N GLY A 6 0.07 16.24 -20.72
CA GLY A 6 0.03 15.86 -19.31
C GLY A 6 -0.72 16.93 -18.48
N LEU A 7 -0.99 16.58 -17.22
CA LEU A 7 -1.60 17.50 -16.26
C LEU A 7 -0.64 18.64 -15.91
N THR A 8 -1.19 19.81 -15.64
CA THR A 8 -0.47 20.94 -15.03
C THR A 8 -0.34 20.76 -13.52
N ALA A 9 0.62 21.44 -12.90
CA ALA A 9 0.81 21.38 -11.44
C ALA A 9 -0.47 21.76 -10.67
N ALA A 10 -1.25 22.72 -11.17
CA ALA A 10 -2.51 23.14 -10.55
C ALA A 10 -3.59 22.04 -10.64
N GLU A 11 -3.67 21.33 -11.78
CA GLU A 11 -4.61 20.20 -11.95
C GLU A 11 -4.21 19.01 -11.05
N VAL A 12 -2.91 18.71 -10.93
CA VAL A 12 -2.42 17.68 -10.02
C VAL A 12 -2.83 17.97 -8.58
N GLU A 13 -2.69 19.23 -8.13
CA GLU A 13 -3.07 19.61 -6.78
C GLU A 13 -4.59 19.54 -6.57
N ALA A 14 -5.38 19.92 -7.57
CA ALA A 14 -6.83 19.78 -7.54
C ALA A 14 -7.24 18.29 -7.42
N ARG A 15 -6.58 17.37 -8.14
CA ARG A 15 -6.81 15.92 -8.04
C ARG A 15 -6.43 15.38 -6.65
N ARG A 16 -5.32 15.84 -6.08
CA ARG A 16 -4.91 15.49 -4.72
C ARG A 16 -5.92 15.95 -3.68
N ALA A 17 -6.38 17.20 -3.78
CA ALA A 17 -7.40 17.75 -2.89
C ALA A 17 -8.73 16.99 -2.99
N ALA A 18 -9.08 16.48 -4.17
CA ALA A 18 -10.25 15.64 -4.41
C ALA A 18 -10.06 14.18 -3.93
N GLY A 19 -8.89 13.81 -3.41
CA GLY A 19 -8.59 12.44 -2.96
C GLY A 19 -8.36 11.45 -4.11
N GLN A 20 -8.19 11.93 -5.35
CA GLN A 20 -7.97 11.12 -6.56
C GLN A 20 -6.49 10.76 -6.72
N THR A 21 -5.90 10.19 -5.67
CA THR A 21 -4.49 9.77 -5.61
C THR A 21 -4.39 8.26 -5.66
N ASN A 22 -3.29 7.76 -6.22
CA ASN A 22 -3.01 6.32 -6.27
C ASN A 22 -2.41 5.79 -4.96
N GLN A 23 -2.69 6.46 -3.84
CA GLN A 23 -2.27 5.94 -2.54
C GLN A 23 -2.97 4.61 -2.28
N PRO A 24 -2.22 3.56 -1.91
CA PRO A 24 -2.83 2.32 -1.49
C PRO A 24 -3.77 2.60 -0.31
N PRO A 25 -4.91 1.90 -0.21
CA PRO A 25 -5.77 2.02 0.95
C PRO A 25 -4.89 1.86 2.19
N LYS A 26 -5.03 2.78 3.15
CA LYS A 26 -4.20 2.84 4.37
C LYS A 26 -3.93 1.42 4.84
N SER A 27 -2.68 1.00 4.77
CA SER A 27 -2.29 -0.34 5.19
C SER A 27 -2.90 -0.57 6.57
N GLN A 28 -3.61 -1.68 6.75
CA GLN A 28 -4.20 -2.07 8.04
C GLN A 28 -3.11 -2.41 9.09
N THR A 29 -1.91 -1.86 8.92
CA THR A 29 -0.85 -2.00 9.91
C THR A 29 -1.26 -1.24 11.15
N LYS A 30 -1.43 -1.99 12.23
CA LYS A 30 -1.80 -1.44 13.55
C LYS A 30 -0.94 -0.22 13.89
N THR A 31 -1.55 0.80 14.41
CA THR A 31 -0.82 1.97 14.94
C THR A 31 0.03 1.56 16.16
N THR A 32 1.07 2.33 16.47
CA THR A 32 1.90 2.06 17.66
C THR A 32 1.05 2.01 18.94
N GLY A 33 0.03 2.86 19.04
CA GLY A 33 -0.89 2.87 20.19
C GLY A 33 -1.74 1.60 20.28
N GLU A 34 -2.23 1.10 19.14
CA GLU A 34 -2.99 -0.15 19.09
C GLU A 34 -2.10 -1.34 19.46
N ILE A 35 -0.84 -1.37 19.00
CA ILE A 35 0.11 -2.42 19.39
C ILE A 35 0.30 -2.44 20.92
N VAL A 36 0.53 -1.29 21.52
CA VAL A 36 0.71 -1.20 22.99
C VAL A 36 -0.57 -1.64 23.70
N ARG A 37 -1.73 -1.10 23.30
CA ARG A 37 -3.03 -1.47 23.89
C ARG A 37 -3.29 -2.97 23.79
N ASP A 38 -3.08 -3.56 22.63
CA ASP A 38 -3.35 -4.98 22.39
C ASP A 38 -2.43 -5.91 23.19
N ASN A 39 -1.20 -5.49 23.50
CA ASN A 39 -0.29 -6.25 24.33
C ASN A 39 -0.54 -6.06 25.85
N VAL A 40 -1.00 -4.88 26.25
CA VAL A 40 -1.30 -4.58 27.66
C VAL A 40 -2.69 -5.11 28.03
N CYS A 41 -3.71 -4.86 27.20
CA CYS A 41 -5.11 -5.21 27.45
C CYS A 41 -5.44 -6.63 26.96
N THR A 42 -4.59 -7.63 27.25
CA THR A 42 -4.91 -9.01 26.95
C THR A 42 -5.77 -9.63 28.06
N TYR A 43 -6.55 -10.64 27.70
CA TYR A 43 -7.33 -11.41 28.68
C TYR A 43 -6.43 -11.97 29.81
N PHE A 44 -5.26 -12.49 29.48
CA PHE A 44 -4.31 -13.00 30.46
C PHE A 44 -3.81 -11.93 31.43
N ASN A 45 -3.46 -10.73 30.92
CA ASN A 45 -3.04 -9.63 31.78
C ASN A 45 -4.17 -9.17 32.72
N LEU A 46 -5.41 -9.22 32.25
CA LEU A 46 -6.58 -8.91 33.09
C LEU A 46 -6.70 -9.95 34.23
N VAL A 47 -6.59 -11.23 33.95
CA VAL A 47 -6.63 -12.30 34.96
C VAL A 47 -5.51 -12.12 35.97
N PHE A 48 -4.27 -11.85 35.51
CA PHE A 48 -3.15 -11.58 36.41
C PHE A 48 -3.34 -10.32 37.25
N LEU A 49 -3.96 -9.30 36.70
CA LEU A 49 -4.29 -8.08 37.45
C LEU A 49 -5.28 -8.39 38.58
N VAL A 50 -6.35 -9.14 38.30
CA VAL A 50 -7.33 -9.56 39.32
C VAL A 50 -6.63 -10.40 40.41
N LEU A 51 -5.77 -11.36 40.02
CA LEU A 51 -5.02 -12.16 40.95
C LEU A 51 -4.08 -11.31 41.81
N ALA A 52 -3.39 -10.33 41.23
CA ALA A 52 -2.53 -9.42 41.95
C ALA A 52 -3.31 -8.59 43.00
N VAL A 53 -4.50 -8.11 42.65
CA VAL A 53 -5.38 -7.39 43.58
C VAL A 53 -5.82 -8.30 44.73
N MET A 54 -6.21 -9.55 44.44
CA MET A 54 -6.60 -10.51 45.49
C MET A 54 -5.42 -10.81 46.43
N LEU A 55 -4.21 -11.02 45.92
CA LEU A 55 -3.01 -11.26 46.74
C LEU A 55 -2.62 -10.02 47.58
N ALA A 56 -2.81 -8.84 47.05
CA ALA A 56 -2.58 -7.57 47.77
C ALA A 56 -3.56 -7.41 48.95
N LEU A 57 -4.84 -7.76 48.77
CA LEU A 57 -5.84 -7.72 49.82
C LEU A 57 -5.52 -8.72 50.98
N VAL A 58 -4.94 -9.83 50.66
CA VAL A 58 -4.48 -10.84 51.66
C VAL A 58 -3.10 -10.52 52.19
N HIS A 59 -2.46 -9.40 51.83
CA HIS A 59 -1.11 -8.99 52.23
C HIS A 59 -0.01 -10.00 51.88
N SER A 60 -0.20 -10.79 50.85
CA SER A 60 0.71 -11.84 50.39
C SER A 60 1.73 -11.35 49.36
N TRP A 61 2.56 -10.38 49.73
CA TRP A 61 3.49 -9.68 48.84
C TRP A 61 4.57 -10.58 48.21
N LEU A 62 4.99 -11.64 48.91
CA LEU A 62 6.00 -12.56 48.38
C LEU A 62 5.52 -13.30 47.14
N ASN A 63 4.22 -13.55 47.03
CA ASN A 63 3.62 -14.28 45.90
C ASN A 63 3.36 -13.39 44.66
N MET A 64 3.64 -12.07 44.71
CA MET A 64 3.47 -11.16 43.58
C MET A 64 4.65 -11.18 42.59
N GLY A 65 5.67 -12.04 42.80
CA GLY A 65 6.84 -12.16 41.91
C GLY A 65 6.47 -12.46 40.44
N PHE A 66 5.31 -13.07 40.19
CA PHE A 66 4.84 -13.34 38.84
C PHE A 66 4.56 -12.04 38.02
N LEU A 67 4.29 -10.91 38.68
CA LEU A 67 4.08 -9.61 37.99
C LEU A 67 5.32 -9.19 37.22
N GLY A 68 6.52 -9.52 37.72
CA GLY A 68 7.76 -9.29 36.98
C GLY A 68 7.80 -10.05 35.65
N ILE A 69 7.32 -11.29 35.67
CA ILE A 69 7.26 -12.14 34.46
C ILE A 69 6.24 -11.56 33.47
N VAL A 70 5.07 -11.16 33.96
CA VAL A 70 4.02 -10.53 33.13
C VAL A 70 4.52 -9.24 32.50
N PHE A 71 5.20 -8.40 33.29
CA PHE A 71 5.78 -7.15 32.79
C PHE A 71 6.81 -7.39 31.68
N TRP A 72 7.78 -8.28 31.91
CA TRP A 72 8.81 -8.58 30.91
C TRP A 72 8.23 -9.23 29.66
N ASN A 73 7.27 -10.14 29.79
CA ASN A 73 6.60 -10.77 28.67
C ASN A 73 5.86 -9.74 27.79
N THR A 74 5.10 -8.83 28.41
CA THR A 74 4.39 -7.75 27.71
C THR A 74 5.37 -6.80 27.02
N LEU A 75 6.46 -6.42 27.70
CA LEU A 75 7.48 -5.54 27.15
C LEU A 75 8.17 -6.17 25.92
N ILE A 76 8.55 -7.44 26.00
CA ILE A 76 9.15 -8.20 24.90
C ILE A 76 8.17 -8.24 23.72
N GLY A 77 6.89 -8.55 23.95
CA GLY A 77 5.86 -8.58 22.92
C GLY A 77 5.72 -7.24 22.19
N ILE A 78 5.67 -6.14 22.93
CA ILE A 78 5.61 -4.77 22.35
C ILE A 78 6.86 -4.50 21.49
N VAL A 79 8.05 -4.77 22.00
CA VAL A 79 9.31 -4.52 21.28
C VAL A 79 9.39 -5.36 20.00
N GLN A 80 9.00 -6.63 20.05
CA GLN A 80 8.99 -7.51 18.88
C GLN A 80 8.01 -7.01 17.82
N GLN A 81 6.78 -6.65 18.19
CA GLN A 81 5.79 -6.13 17.24
C GLN A 81 6.20 -4.78 16.64
N LEU A 82 6.79 -3.87 17.43
CA LEU A 82 7.30 -2.61 16.93
C LEU A 82 8.48 -2.80 15.94
N ARG A 83 9.37 -3.75 16.21
CA ARG A 83 10.46 -4.10 15.28
C ARG A 83 9.89 -4.69 13.98
N ALA A 84 8.95 -5.62 14.07
CA ALA A 84 8.29 -6.19 12.91
C ALA A 84 7.60 -5.12 12.06
N LYS A 85 6.82 -4.23 12.69
CA LYS A 85 6.19 -3.10 12.01
C LYS A 85 7.22 -2.24 11.27
N ARG A 86 8.30 -1.80 11.94
CA ARG A 86 9.35 -0.98 11.31
C ARG A 86 10.00 -1.68 10.10
N THR A 87 10.13 -2.98 10.14
CA THR A 87 10.69 -3.75 9.01
C THR A 87 9.72 -3.75 7.84
N ILE A 88 8.42 -3.98 8.08
CA ILE A 88 7.39 -3.93 7.05
C ILE A 88 7.30 -2.52 6.43
N ASP A 89 7.25 -1.48 7.26
CA ASP A 89 7.19 -0.08 6.80
C ASP A 89 8.39 0.26 5.89
N LYS A 90 9.60 -0.19 6.24
CA LYS A 90 10.79 0.00 5.39
C LYS A 90 10.68 -0.73 4.05
N LEU A 91 10.19 -1.96 4.03
CA LEU A 91 10.03 -2.74 2.80
C LEU A 91 9.00 -2.10 1.87
N THR A 92 7.91 -1.56 2.40
CA THR A 92 6.88 -0.87 1.63
C THR A 92 7.44 0.38 0.94
N LEU A 93 8.28 1.17 1.63
CA LEU A 93 8.92 2.36 1.05
C LEU A 93 9.89 2.02 -0.10
N VAL A 94 10.59 0.88 -0.02
CA VAL A 94 11.55 0.45 -1.06
C VAL A 94 10.82 -0.15 -2.27
N SER A 95 9.60 -0.65 -2.08
CA SER A 95 8.80 -1.30 -3.13
C SER A 95 8.01 -0.32 -4.01
N ALA A 96 7.95 0.97 -3.67
CA ALA A 96 7.26 1.96 -4.50
C ALA A 96 8.03 2.16 -5.83
N GLN A 97 7.39 1.74 -6.92
CA GLN A 97 7.95 1.86 -8.27
C GLN A 97 7.97 3.33 -8.70
N LYS A 98 9.08 3.77 -9.33
CA LYS A 98 9.14 5.06 -10.01
C LYS A 98 8.71 4.90 -11.46
N LEU A 99 7.79 5.72 -11.89
CA LEU A 99 7.25 5.74 -13.25
C LEU A 99 7.49 7.09 -13.91
N ARG A 100 7.69 7.09 -15.22
CA ARG A 100 7.80 8.31 -16.01
C ARG A 100 6.41 8.86 -16.29
N CYS A 101 6.15 10.05 -15.77
CA CYS A 101 4.86 10.76 -15.89
C CYS A 101 5.05 12.07 -16.66
N LEU A 102 4.13 12.39 -17.53
CA LEU A 102 4.09 13.64 -18.29
C LEU A 102 3.31 14.68 -17.49
N ARG A 103 3.98 15.71 -16.96
CA ARG A 103 3.37 16.84 -16.26
C ARG A 103 3.98 18.14 -16.74
N ASP A 104 3.21 19.19 -16.86
CA ASP A 104 3.63 20.52 -17.39
C ASP A 104 4.40 20.42 -18.72
N GLY A 105 4.01 19.48 -19.58
CA GLY A 105 4.67 19.23 -20.88
C GLY A 105 6.06 18.61 -20.79
N ARG A 106 6.48 18.10 -19.62
CA ARG A 106 7.79 17.47 -19.39
C ARG A 106 7.63 16.11 -18.75
N TRP A 107 8.50 15.18 -19.15
CA TRP A 107 8.60 13.88 -18.51
C TRP A 107 9.36 14.00 -17.19
N CYS A 108 8.75 13.58 -16.08
CA CYS A 108 9.35 13.52 -14.76
C CYS A 108 9.16 12.12 -14.14
N GLU A 109 10.01 11.75 -13.19
CA GLU A 109 9.84 10.53 -12.41
C GLU A 109 8.94 10.82 -11.21
N VAL A 110 7.89 10.02 -11.07
CA VAL A 110 6.91 10.11 -9.99
C VAL A 110 6.78 8.72 -9.35
N LEU A 111 6.67 8.67 -8.03
CA LEU A 111 6.37 7.42 -7.34
C LEU A 111 4.95 6.94 -7.68
N SER A 112 4.75 5.64 -7.77
CA SER A 112 3.43 5.05 -8.04
C SER A 112 2.33 5.59 -7.15
N ASP A 113 2.63 5.83 -5.88
CA ASP A 113 1.69 6.29 -4.86
C ASP A 113 1.35 7.79 -4.98
N ASP A 114 2.21 8.56 -5.65
CA ASP A 114 2.04 10.01 -5.91
C ASP A 114 1.35 10.32 -7.23
N LEU A 115 0.99 9.29 -7.99
CA LEU A 115 0.19 9.42 -9.21
C LEU A 115 -1.23 9.85 -8.87
N VAL A 116 -1.83 10.61 -9.78
CA VAL A 116 -3.23 11.05 -9.66
C VAL A 116 -4.04 10.59 -10.87
N GLN A 117 -5.35 10.64 -10.76
CA GLN A 117 -6.24 10.34 -11.87
C GLN A 117 -5.96 11.30 -13.05
N ASP A 118 -6.06 10.80 -14.26
CA ASP A 118 -5.76 11.48 -15.54
C ASP A 118 -4.26 11.76 -15.79
N ASP A 119 -3.34 11.36 -14.90
CA ASP A 119 -1.91 11.38 -15.21
C ASP A 119 -1.61 10.56 -16.47
N VAL A 120 -0.68 11.05 -17.27
CA VAL A 120 -0.16 10.32 -18.44
C VAL A 120 1.17 9.71 -18.08
N VAL A 121 1.24 8.38 -18.13
CA VAL A 121 2.37 7.57 -17.66
C VAL A 121 2.93 6.73 -18.79
N GLU A 122 4.24 6.61 -18.87
CA GLU A 122 4.94 5.69 -19.74
C GLU A 122 5.23 4.39 -19.00
N PHE A 123 4.76 3.27 -19.54
CA PHE A 123 5.05 1.92 -19.05
C PHE A 123 5.95 1.19 -20.03
N GLY A 124 6.96 0.52 -19.52
CA GLY A 124 7.90 -0.32 -20.26
C GLY A 124 7.86 -1.79 -19.83
N ALA A 125 8.62 -2.64 -20.54
CA ALA A 125 8.74 -4.04 -20.18
C ALA A 125 9.34 -4.20 -18.77
N GLY A 126 8.69 -5.01 -17.92
CA GLY A 126 9.05 -5.20 -16.50
C GLY A 126 8.29 -4.30 -15.53
N ASP A 127 7.61 -3.26 -16.03
CA ASP A 127 6.84 -2.37 -15.17
C ASP A 127 5.53 -3.01 -14.70
N GLN A 128 5.20 -2.80 -13.44
CA GLN A 128 3.87 -3.10 -12.91
C GLN A 128 2.92 -1.94 -13.24
N ILE A 129 1.71 -2.26 -13.68
CA ILE A 129 0.66 -1.27 -13.90
C ILE A 129 0.14 -0.82 -12.54
N ALA A 130 0.50 0.41 -12.17
CA ALA A 130 0.23 0.97 -10.84
C ALA A 130 -1.26 1.28 -10.60
N ALA A 131 -1.99 1.64 -11.65
CA ALA A 131 -3.39 2.03 -11.61
C ALA A 131 -4.08 1.62 -12.92
N ASP A 132 -5.42 1.59 -12.94
CA ASP A 132 -6.12 1.31 -14.21
C ASP A 132 -5.88 2.44 -15.20
N ALA A 133 -5.58 2.10 -16.44
CA ALA A 133 -5.22 3.07 -17.46
C ALA A 133 -5.78 2.66 -18.84
N VAL A 134 -5.79 3.62 -19.75
CA VAL A 134 -6.09 3.39 -21.18
C VAL A 134 -4.89 3.80 -22.02
N VAL A 135 -4.44 2.90 -22.90
CA VAL A 135 -3.31 3.14 -23.80
C VAL A 135 -3.65 4.27 -24.77
N LEU A 136 -2.81 5.29 -24.80
CA LEU A 136 -2.94 6.44 -25.73
C LEU A 136 -2.07 6.24 -26.97
N ASP A 137 -0.89 5.64 -26.78
CA ASP A 137 0.10 5.45 -27.85
C ASP A 137 1.01 4.27 -27.53
N GLY A 138 1.56 3.64 -28.58
CA GLY A 138 2.43 2.47 -28.45
C GLY A 138 1.69 1.15 -28.45
N SER A 139 2.45 0.07 -28.21
CA SER A 139 1.91 -1.28 -28.08
C SER A 139 2.73 -2.09 -27.09
N ALA A 140 2.04 -2.91 -26.30
CA ALA A 140 2.67 -3.72 -25.28
C ALA A 140 1.97 -5.06 -25.11
N GLN A 141 2.63 -5.99 -24.41
CA GLN A 141 2.03 -7.26 -23.97
C GLN A 141 1.96 -7.26 -22.45
N ALA A 142 0.76 -7.36 -21.91
CA ALA A 142 0.52 -7.41 -20.47
C ALA A 142 0.26 -8.84 -19.99
N ASN A 143 0.84 -9.18 -18.84
CA ASN A 143 0.50 -10.39 -18.10
C ASN A 143 -0.51 -10.03 -17.00
N GLU A 144 -1.71 -10.54 -17.14
CA GLU A 144 -2.80 -10.34 -16.18
C GLU A 144 -2.98 -11.53 -15.22
N SER A 145 -2.02 -12.45 -15.14
CA SER A 145 -2.16 -13.70 -14.38
C SER A 145 -2.42 -13.51 -12.89
N LEU A 146 -1.88 -12.47 -12.29
CA LEU A 146 -2.14 -12.15 -10.88
C LEU A 146 -3.58 -11.71 -10.61
N ILE A 147 -4.30 -11.32 -11.65
CA ILE A 147 -5.65 -10.77 -11.56
C ILE A 147 -6.69 -11.76 -12.07
N THR A 148 -6.39 -12.40 -13.20
CA THR A 148 -7.33 -13.32 -13.88
C THR A 148 -7.01 -14.79 -13.64
N GLY A 149 -5.82 -15.11 -13.14
CA GLY A 149 -5.30 -16.47 -13.02
C GLY A 149 -4.77 -17.06 -14.33
N GLU A 150 -4.92 -16.36 -15.46
CA GLU A 150 -4.48 -16.83 -16.77
C GLU A 150 -3.10 -16.28 -17.11
N ALA A 151 -2.11 -17.17 -17.30
CA ALA A 151 -0.72 -16.79 -17.60
C ALA A 151 -0.48 -16.35 -19.05
N ARG A 152 -1.53 -16.08 -19.83
CA ARG A 152 -1.42 -15.70 -21.23
C ARG A 152 -1.11 -14.21 -21.36
N ALA A 153 -0.10 -13.88 -22.15
CA ALA A 153 0.17 -12.49 -22.53
C ALA A 153 -0.97 -11.92 -23.37
N VAL A 154 -1.52 -10.79 -22.95
CA VAL A 154 -2.62 -10.08 -23.63
C VAL A 154 -2.03 -8.89 -24.38
N PRO A 155 -2.21 -8.82 -25.73
CA PRO A 155 -1.76 -7.64 -26.47
C PRO A 155 -2.58 -6.41 -26.09
N LYS A 156 -1.90 -5.28 -25.89
CA LYS A 156 -2.47 -3.99 -25.55
C LYS A 156 -2.03 -2.97 -26.61
N GLU A 157 -2.99 -2.52 -27.37
CA GLU A 157 -2.85 -1.52 -28.41
C GLU A 157 -3.54 -0.22 -28.00
N CYS A 158 -3.41 0.82 -28.82
CA CYS A 158 -4.07 2.10 -28.57
C CYS A 158 -5.58 1.91 -28.31
N GLY A 159 -6.09 2.50 -27.24
CA GLY A 159 -7.47 2.34 -26.76
C GLY A 159 -7.70 1.12 -25.85
N ALA A 160 -6.73 0.22 -25.69
CA ALA A 160 -6.87 -0.93 -24.79
C ALA A 160 -6.77 -0.52 -23.32
N GLU A 161 -7.55 -1.18 -22.47
CA GLU A 161 -7.47 -1.01 -21.02
C GLU A 161 -6.30 -1.79 -20.43
N LEU A 162 -5.54 -1.13 -19.56
CA LEU A 162 -4.54 -1.72 -18.67
C LEU A 162 -5.15 -1.81 -17.26
N LYS A 163 -5.07 -2.99 -16.66
CA LYS A 163 -5.60 -3.23 -15.31
C LYS A 163 -4.48 -3.11 -14.28
N SER A 164 -4.73 -2.41 -13.20
CA SER A 164 -3.80 -2.33 -12.07
C SER A 164 -3.44 -3.72 -11.53
N GLY A 165 -2.18 -3.88 -11.11
CA GLY A 165 -1.67 -5.17 -10.64
C GLY A 165 -1.16 -6.12 -11.73
N SER A 166 -1.39 -5.84 -13.01
CA SER A 166 -0.75 -6.58 -14.12
C SER A 166 0.67 -6.07 -14.40
N PHE A 167 1.47 -6.86 -15.14
CA PHE A 167 2.84 -6.51 -15.54
C PHE A 167 2.97 -6.41 -17.05
N LEU A 168 3.72 -5.44 -17.54
CA LEU A 168 4.16 -5.44 -18.94
C LEU A 168 5.29 -6.43 -19.13
N MET A 169 5.08 -7.40 -20.03
CA MET A 169 6.11 -8.39 -20.38
C MET A 169 7.03 -7.91 -21.50
N ALA A 170 6.48 -7.18 -22.46
CA ALA A 170 7.21 -6.68 -23.62
C ALA A 170 6.54 -5.43 -24.18
N GLY A 171 7.32 -4.64 -24.93
CA GLY A 171 6.86 -3.40 -25.57
C GLY A 171 6.94 -2.19 -24.63
N ARG A 172 6.37 -1.09 -25.10
CA ARG A 172 6.27 0.18 -24.37
C ARG A 172 5.00 0.89 -24.81
N CYS A 173 4.31 1.48 -23.86
CA CYS A 173 3.12 2.26 -24.16
C CYS A 173 3.03 3.49 -23.25
N VAL A 174 2.34 4.52 -23.76
CA VAL A 174 1.93 5.69 -23.01
C VAL A 174 0.45 5.54 -22.71
N ALA A 175 0.07 5.64 -21.45
CA ALA A 175 -1.32 5.45 -21.04
C ALA A 175 -1.78 6.54 -20.08
N ARG A 176 -3.10 6.83 -20.10
CA ARG A 176 -3.73 7.75 -19.16
C ARG A 176 -4.40 6.96 -18.06
N LEU A 177 -4.12 7.34 -16.82
CA LEU A 177 -4.74 6.72 -15.65
C LEU A 177 -6.23 7.08 -15.59
N THR A 178 -7.07 6.08 -15.38
CA THR A 178 -8.53 6.23 -15.33
C THR A 178 -9.09 6.07 -13.94
N ARG A 179 -8.60 5.06 -13.19
CA ARG A 179 -8.99 4.77 -11.80
C ARG A 179 -7.75 4.55 -10.96
N VAL A 180 -7.68 5.20 -9.81
CA VAL A 180 -6.51 5.22 -8.92
C VAL A 180 -6.88 4.79 -7.50
N GLY A 181 -5.90 4.37 -6.72
CA GLY A 181 -6.06 4.04 -5.31
C GLY A 181 -7.12 2.97 -5.03
N ALA A 182 -8.07 3.27 -4.15
CA ALA A 182 -9.13 2.34 -3.75
C ALA A 182 -10.09 1.96 -4.90
N GLU A 183 -10.21 2.81 -5.93
CA GLU A 183 -11.08 2.56 -7.09
C GLU A 183 -10.42 1.70 -8.16
N SER A 184 -9.12 1.45 -8.06
CA SER A 184 -8.38 0.61 -9.01
C SER A 184 -8.86 -0.84 -8.97
N TYR A 185 -8.73 -1.54 -10.09
CA TYR A 185 -9.18 -2.93 -10.24
C TYR A 185 -8.55 -3.85 -9.18
N ALA A 186 -7.24 -3.75 -8.96
CA ALA A 186 -6.54 -4.56 -7.96
C ALA A 186 -7.06 -4.29 -6.53
N SER A 187 -7.29 -3.04 -6.17
CA SER A 187 -7.81 -2.66 -4.85
C SER A 187 -9.21 -3.21 -4.61
N ARG A 188 -10.07 -3.19 -5.65
CA ARG A 188 -11.45 -3.72 -5.56
C ARG A 188 -11.51 -5.25 -5.45
N LEU A 189 -10.50 -5.96 -5.92
CA LEU A 189 -10.42 -7.43 -5.74
C LEU A 189 -9.99 -7.83 -4.32
N THR A 190 -9.31 -6.94 -3.60
CA THR A 190 -8.79 -7.20 -2.25
C THR A 190 -9.63 -6.61 -1.13
N ALA A 191 -10.65 -5.83 -1.45
CA ALA A 191 -11.62 -5.22 -0.51
C ALA A 191 -12.80 -6.15 -0.24
#